data_3928fafb5bf56c342676b3b6d3a8ab82
#
_entry.id   3928fafb5bf56c342676b3b6d3a8ab82
#
_cell.length_a   1.000
_cell.length_b   1.000
_cell.length_c   1.000
_cell.angle_alpha   90.00
_cell.angle_beta   90.00
_cell.angle_gamma   90.00
#
_symmetry.space_group_name_H-M   'P 1'
#
loop_
_entity.id
_entity.type
_entity.pdbx_description
1 polymer ?
#
loop_
_entity_poly.entity_id
_entity_poly.type
_entity_poly.pdbx_seq_one_letter_code
_entity_poly.pdbx_strand_id
1 'polypeptide(L)'
;MLQVYHNLKPTITKICQQLKLKLTKATGRPLAINPIEIITLGVYKQRQSIATKKAIWNDFTPPCSYKTLVVNLNRFAYHILLVVMAILRLNRNDAHPVKFTDSTDLPVCLPKNANTHRVMRGLAAWGRSAKGLY
;
A
#
# COMPACT_ATOMS: atom_id res chain seq x y z
N MET A 1 18.01 1.33 -7.95
CA MET A 1 16.66 1.66 -7.45
C MET A 1 15.70 2.10 -8.55
N LEU A 2 16.04 3.08 -9.36
CA LEU A 2 15.19 3.60 -10.46
C LEU A 2 14.81 2.54 -11.51
N GLN A 3 15.69 1.58 -11.81
CA GLN A 3 15.42 0.50 -12.77
C GLN A 3 14.16 -0.32 -12.40
N VAL A 4 14.02 -0.67 -11.14
CA VAL A 4 12.86 -1.44 -10.65
C VAL A 4 11.56 -0.64 -10.81
N TYR A 5 11.59 0.65 -10.54
CA TYR A 5 10.45 1.54 -10.75
C TYR A 5 10.08 1.63 -12.24
N HIS A 6 11.08 1.82 -13.12
CA HIS A 6 10.85 1.89 -14.57
C HIS A 6 10.26 0.60 -15.13
N ASN A 7 10.69 -0.55 -14.63
CA ASN A 7 10.15 -1.86 -15.04
C ASN A 7 8.72 -2.10 -14.50
N LEU A 8 8.38 -1.55 -13.34
CA LEU A 8 7.04 -1.67 -12.76
C LEU A 8 5.99 -0.85 -13.50
N LYS A 9 6.34 0.36 -13.95
CA LYS A 9 5.37 1.31 -14.53
C LYS A 9 4.58 0.73 -15.72
N PRO A 10 5.19 0.09 -16.75
CA PRO A 10 4.44 -0.50 -17.85
C PRO A 10 3.55 -1.67 -17.42
N THR A 11 4.03 -2.51 -16.50
CA THR A 11 3.24 -3.61 -15.96
C THR A 11 2.00 -3.11 -15.23
N ILE A 12 2.15 -2.11 -14.38
CA ILE A 12 1.05 -1.49 -13.64
C ILE A 12 0.07 -0.81 -14.59
N THR A 13 0.55 -0.14 -15.64
CA THR A 13 -0.31 0.46 -16.67
C THR A 13 -1.20 -0.58 -17.32
N LYS A 14 -0.63 -1.71 -17.74
CA LYS A 14 -1.39 -2.84 -18.33
C LYS A 14 -2.44 -3.38 -17.36
N ILE A 15 -2.08 -3.60 -16.11
CA ILE A 15 -3.01 -4.10 -15.07
C ILE A 15 -4.14 -3.09 -14.84
N CYS A 16 -3.86 -1.81 -14.72
CA CYS A 16 -4.88 -0.77 -14.55
C CYS A 16 -5.86 -0.74 -15.74
N GLN A 17 -5.36 -0.94 -16.96
CA GLN A 17 -6.19 -1.03 -18.16
C GLN A 17 -7.06 -2.29 -18.16
N GLN A 18 -6.50 -3.45 -17.84
CA GLN A 18 -7.22 -4.73 -17.76
C GLN A 18 -8.33 -4.69 -16.71
N LEU A 19 -8.04 -4.09 -15.55
CA LEU A 19 -9.02 -3.92 -14.47
C LEU A 19 -10.01 -2.76 -14.71
N LYS A 20 -9.88 -2.03 -15.83
CA LYS A 20 -10.71 -0.87 -16.18
C LYS A 20 -10.84 0.13 -15.03
N LEU A 21 -9.74 0.40 -14.33
CA LEU A 21 -9.77 1.27 -13.16
C LEU A 21 -10.06 2.71 -13.55
N LYS A 22 -11.03 3.33 -12.89
CA LYS A 22 -11.34 4.76 -13.07
C LYS A 22 -10.27 5.59 -12.34
N LEU A 23 -9.27 6.05 -13.08
CA LEU A 23 -8.14 6.82 -12.56
C LEU A 23 -8.36 8.34 -12.62
N THR A 24 -9.41 8.78 -13.30
CA THR A 24 -9.70 10.21 -13.46
C THR A 24 -10.48 10.75 -12.26
N LYS A 25 -10.14 11.97 -11.86
CA LYS A 25 -10.95 12.72 -10.91
C LYS A 25 -12.19 13.25 -11.63
N ALA A 26 -13.37 12.99 -11.08
CA ALA A 26 -14.63 13.37 -11.71
C ALA A 26 -14.81 14.90 -11.86
N THR A 27 -14.32 15.67 -10.87
CA THR A 27 -14.50 17.13 -10.83
C THR A 27 -13.32 17.83 -10.17
N GLY A 28 -13.07 19.11 -10.50
CA GLY A 28 -12.12 20.00 -9.86
C GLY A 28 -10.73 20.03 -10.55
N ARG A 29 -9.75 20.67 -9.90
CA ARG A 29 -8.40 20.87 -10.42
C ARG A 29 -7.71 19.54 -10.80
N PRO A 30 -7.02 19.48 -11.94
CA PRO A 30 -6.24 18.30 -12.33
C PRO A 30 -5.25 17.87 -11.24
N LEU A 31 -4.96 16.58 -11.19
CA LEU A 31 -3.97 16.03 -10.26
C LEU A 31 -2.57 16.54 -10.64
N ALA A 32 -1.80 16.99 -9.67
CA ALA A 32 -0.42 17.45 -9.87
C ALA A 32 0.55 16.32 -10.26
N ILE A 33 0.13 15.06 -10.07
CA ILE A 33 0.92 13.87 -10.41
C ILE A 33 -0.01 12.85 -11.07
N ASN A 34 0.49 12.13 -12.07
CA ASN A 34 -0.29 11.15 -12.80
C ASN A 34 -0.74 10.00 -11.87
N PRO A 35 -2.02 9.59 -11.91
CA PRO A 35 -2.53 8.47 -11.10
C PRO A 35 -1.73 7.18 -11.23
N ILE A 36 -1.27 6.84 -12.44
CA ILE A 36 -0.43 5.65 -12.66
C ILE A 36 0.90 5.78 -11.92
N GLU A 37 1.49 6.95 -11.88
CA GLU A 37 2.73 7.20 -11.11
C GLU A 37 2.49 7.05 -9.62
N ILE A 38 1.36 7.56 -9.11
CA ILE A 38 0.98 7.40 -7.69
C ILE A 38 0.83 5.92 -7.33
N ILE A 39 0.13 5.16 -8.17
CA ILE A 39 -0.07 3.72 -7.96
C ILE A 39 1.29 2.99 -8.04
N THR A 40 2.13 3.35 -9.02
CA THR A 40 3.47 2.77 -9.17
C THR A 40 4.34 3.03 -7.94
N LEU A 41 4.34 4.26 -7.41
CA LEU A 41 5.06 4.60 -6.18
C LEU A 41 4.52 3.83 -4.97
N GLY A 42 3.20 3.64 -4.89
CA GLY A 42 2.57 2.85 -3.83
C GLY A 42 2.98 1.38 -3.88
N VAL A 43 2.93 0.75 -5.05
CA VAL A 43 3.37 -0.64 -5.26
C VAL A 43 4.87 -0.77 -5.03
N TYR A 44 5.67 0.16 -5.54
CA TYR A 44 7.11 0.20 -5.31
C TYR A 44 7.45 0.26 -3.83
N LYS A 45 6.74 1.12 -3.07
CA LYS A 45 6.89 1.20 -1.61
C LYS A 45 6.73 -0.16 -0.94
N GLN A 46 5.70 -0.89 -1.28
CA GLN A 46 5.42 -2.21 -0.70
C GLN A 46 6.49 -3.24 -1.11
N ARG A 47 6.84 -3.26 -2.39
CA ARG A 47 7.85 -4.20 -2.91
C ARG A 47 9.23 -4.01 -2.29
N GLN A 48 9.63 -2.76 -2.01
CA GLN A 48 10.93 -2.43 -1.45
C GLN A 48 10.90 -2.31 0.09
N SER A 49 9.78 -2.63 0.72
CA SER A 49 9.59 -2.52 2.19
C SER A 49 9.98 -1.15 2.75
N ILE A 50 9.74 -0.08 1.97
CA ILE A 50 10.06 1.29 2.38
C ILE A 50 9.11 1.70 3.51
N ALA A 51 9.65 1.97 4.69
CA ALA A 51 8.86 2.23 5.89
C ALA A 51 7.98 3.48 5.78
N THR A 52 8.50 4.57 5.23
CA THR A 52 7.81 5.87 5.27
C THR A 52 7.50 6.44 3.88
N LYS A 53 6.40 7.20 3.79
CA LYS A 53 6.07 7.96 2.57
C LYS A 53 7.06 9.09 2.32
N LYS A 54 7.72 9.59 3.38
CA LYS A 54 8.73 10.64 3.28
C LYS A 54 9.98 10.15 2.55
N ALA A 55 10.40 8.90 2.79
CA ALA A 55 11.53 8.31 2.08
C ALA A 55 11.26 8.27 0.56
N ILE A 56 10.06 7.82 0.15
CA ILE A 56 9.68 7.85 -1.27
C ILE A 56 9.74 9.27 -1.85
N TRP A 57 9.22 10.25 -1.12
CA TRP A 57 9.22 11.64 -1.59
C TRP A 57 10.64 12.17 -1.78
N ASN A 58 11.56 11.82 -0.87
CA ASN A 58 12.95 12.20 -0.97
C ASN A 58 13.67 11.51 -2.15
N ASP A 59 13.39 10.21 -2.37
CA ASP A 59 14.06 9.40 -3.40
C ASP A 59 13.62 9.75 -4.82
N PHE A 60 12.33 10.05 -5.01
CA PHE A 60 11.75 10.28 -6.34
C PHE A 60 11.49 11.74 -6.66
N THR A 61 11.56 12.64 -5.68
CA THR A 61 11.30 14.09 -5.86
C THR A 61 10.17 14.39 -6.84
N PRO A 62 8.95 13.85 -6.64
CA PRO A 62 7.87 14.03 -7.58
C PRO A 62 7.48 15.50 -7.72
N PRO A 63 6.90 15.94 -8.86
CA PRO A 63 6.57 17.33 -9.14
C PRO A 63 5.37 17.83 -8.30
N CYS A 64 5.36 17.52 -7.01
CA CYS A 64 4.32 17.94 -6.08
C CYS A 64 4.85 18.03 -4.65
N SER A 65 4.14 18.72 -3.77
CA SER A 65 4.50 18.77 -2.36
C SER A 65 4.33 17.41 -1.67
N TYR A 66 5.09 17.18 -0.59
CA TYR A 66 4.93 15.98 0.23
C TYR A 66 3.49 15.74 0.69
N LYS A 67 2.80 16.81 1.14
CA LYS A 67 1.39 16.74 1.53
C LYS A 67 0.51 16.24 0.39
N THR A 68 0.71 16.75 -0.82
CA THR A 68 -0.03 16.34 -2.02
C THR A 68 0.22 14.87 -2.35
N LEU A 69 1.47 14.40 -2.28
CA LEU A 69 1.80 12.99 -2.48
C LEU A 69 1.09 12.10 -1.48
N VAL A 70 1.12 12.44 -0.17
CA VAL A 70 0.47 11.65 0.89
C VAL A 70 -1.05 11.57 0.67
N VAL A 71 -1.70 12.69 0.36
CA VAL A 71 -3.14 12.74 0.08
C VAL A 71 -3.50 11.85 -1.11
N ASN A 72 -2.71 11.91 -2.18
CA ASN A 72 -2.96 11.10 -3.37
C ASN A 72 -2.67 9.61 -3.14
N LEU A 73 -1.60 9.24 -2.45
CA LEU A 73 -1.36 7.84 -2.06
C LEU A 73 -2.51 7.26 -1.23
N ASN A 74 -3.07 8.03 -0.30
CA ASN A 74 -4.24 7.61 0.47
C ASN A 74 -5.49 7.50 -0.41
N ARG A 75 -5.72 8.47 -1.31
CA ARG A 75 -6.86 8.43 -2.26
C ARG A 75 -6.82 7.19 -3.15
N PHE A 76 -5.65 6.81 -3.64
CA PHE A 76 -5.48 5.66 -4.52
C PHE A 76 -5.13 4.36 -3.77
N ALA A 77 -5.24 4.32 -2.43
CA ALA A 77 -4.89 3.15 -1.63
C ALA A 77 -5.63 1.88 -2.08
N TYR A 78 -6.93 2.00 -2.36
CA TYR A 78 -7.74 0.89 -2.87
C TYR A 78 -7.27 0.41 -4.25
N HIS A 79 -6.92 1.31 -5.16
CA HIS A 79 -6.38 0.97 -6.48
C HIS A 79 -5.02 0.28 -6.35
N ILE A 80 -4.16 0.75 -5.44
CA ILE A 80 -2.87 0.12 -5.13
C ILE A 80 -3.10 -1.32 -4.65
N LEU A 81 -4.05 -1.53 -3.74
CA LEU A 81 -4.41 -2.86 -3.25
C LEU A 81 -4.86 -3.78 -4.39
N LEU A 82 -5.78 -3.33 -5.25
CA LEU A 82 -6.25 -4.11 -6.39
C LEU A 82 -5.11 -4.51 -7.34
N VAL A 83 -4.20 -3.59 -7.63
CA VAL A 83 -3.02 -3.86 -8.49
C VAL A 83 -2.09 -4.87 -7.82
N VAL A 84 -1.81 -4.75 -6.53
CA VAL A 84 -1.01 -5.72 -5.77
C VAL A 84 -1.66 -7.10 -5.81
N MET A 85 -2.96 -7.19 -5.58
CA MET A 85 -3.70 -8.47 -5.66
C MET A 85 -3.64 -9.08 -7.07
N ALA A 86 -3.74 -8.26 -8.13
CA ALA A 86 -3.60 -8.74 -9.50
C ALA A 86 -2.20 -9.28 -9.77
N ILE A 87 -1.14 -8.59 -9.33
CA ILE A 87 0.25 -9.06 -9.44
C ILE A 87 0.43 -10.40 -8.72
N LEU A 88 -0.08 -10.53 -7.50
CA LEU A 88 -0.01 -11.77 -6.74
C LEU A 88 -0.74 -12.93 -7.44
N ARG A 89 -1.89 -12.65 -8.07
CA ARG A 89 -2.62 -13.66 -8.86
C ARG A 89 -1.86 -14.09 -10.11
N LEU A 90 -1.25 -13.15 -10.84
CA LEU A 90 -0.44 -13.45 -12.02
C LEU A 90 0.76 -14.33 -11.67
N ASN A 91 1.40 -14.07 -10.53
CA ASN A 91 2.55 -14.85 -10.07
C ASN A 91 2.17 -16.14 -9.32
N ARG A 92 0.89 -16.45 -9.21
CA ARG A 92 0.42 -17.63 -8.44
C ARG A 92 0.96 -18.95 -8.99
N ASN A 93 1.05 -19.08 -10.32
CA ASN A 93 1.51 -20.30 -10.98
C ASN A 93 3.02 -20.54 -10.79
N ASP A 94 3.79 -19.45 -10.64
CA ASP A 94 5.25 -19.52 -10.43
C ASP A 94 5.60 -19.60 -8.93
N ALA A 95 4.60 -19.59 -8.05
CA ALA A 95 4.81 -19.62 -6.64
C ALA A 95 5.11 -21.03 -6.14
N HIS A 96 6.10 -21.16 -5.24
CA HIS A 96 6.44 -22.44 -4.61
C HIS A 96 5.19 -23.09 -3.97
N PRO A 97 4.97 -24.41 -4.15
CA PRO A 97 3.79 -25.11 -3.64
C PRO A 97 3.70 -25.05 -2.10
N VAL A 98 4.84 -25.01 -1.41
CA VAL A 98 4.90 -24.88 0.05
C VAL A 98 4.90 -23.40 0.42
N LYS A 99 3.97 -23.01 1.27
CA LYS A 99 3.86 -21.65 1.83
C LYS A 99 4.18 -21.69 3.31
N PHE A 100 5.07 -20.80 3.72
CA PHE A 100 5.31 -20.54 5.14
C PHE A 100 4.49 -19.33 5.54
N THR A 101 3.70 -19.47 6.61
CA THR A 101 2.96 -18.36 7.19
C THR A 101 3.47 -18.18 8.61
N ASP A 102 3.97 -17.01 8.89
CA ASP A 102 4.35 -16.59 10.24
C ASP A 102 3.36 -15.55 10.74
N SER A 103 3.04 -15.60 12.03
CA SER A 103 2.18 -14.64 12.69
C SER A 103 3.04 -13.64 13.46
N THR A 104 2.83 -12.36 13.18
CA THR A 104 3.49 -11.27 13.90
C THR A 104 2.49 -10.55 14.78
N ASP A 105 2.83 -10.35 16.03
CA ASP A 105 2.01 -9.55 16.94
C ASP A 105 2.01 -8.09 16.47
N LEU A 106 0.82 -7.56 16.15
CA LEU A 106 0.64 -6.15 15.84
C LEU A 106 0.19 -5.41 17.11
N PRO A 107 1.05 -4.62 17.74
CA PRO A 107 0.66 -3.84 18.91
C PRO A 107 -0.36 -2.77 18.50
N VAL A 108 -1.60 -2.96 18.88
CA VAL A 108 -2.71 -2.05 18.56
C VAL A 108 -2.71 -0.86 19.52
N CYS A 109 -2.52 -1.11 20.80
CA CYS A 109 -2.41 -0.09 21.85
C CYS A 109 -1.84 -0.71 23.12
N LEU A 110 -1.44 0.12 24.07
CA LEU A 110 -1.05 -0.36 25.40
C LEU A 110 -2.28 -0.93 26.13
N PRO A 111 -2.14 -2.03 26.91
CA PRO A 111 -3.26 -2.66 27.62
C PRO A 111 -4.10 -1.68 28.45
N LYS A 112 -3.47 -0.69 29.11
CA LYS A 112 -4.15 0.37 29.86
C LYS A 112 -5.13 1.21 29.04
N ASN A 113 -4.95 1.27 27.71
CA ASN A 113 -5.76 2.08 26.82
C ASN A 113 -6.78 1.24 26.02
N ALA A 114 -6.78 -0.08 26.16
CA ALA A 114 -7.58 -0.98 25.33
C ALA A 114 -9.08 -0.64 25.37
N ASN A 115 -9.62 -0.33 26.55
CA ASN A 115 -11.05 -0.03 26.72
C ASN A 115 -11.46 1.32 26.10
N THR A 116 -10.52 2.26 25.94
CA THR A 116 -10.77 3.60 25.38
C THR A 116 -10.39 3.70 23.90
N HIS A 117 -9.70 2.71 23.37
CA HIS A 117 -9.23 2.72 21.99
C HIS A 117 -10.38 2.53 21.00
N ARG A 118 -10.64 3.55 20.16
CA ARG A 118 -11.80 3.58 19.25
C ARG A 118 -11.53 3.03 17.86
N VAL A 119 -10.28 3.15 17.38
CA VAL A 119 -9.90 2.89 15.97
C VAL A 119 -10.09 1.42 15.58
N MET A 120 -9.78 0.49 16.48
CA MET A 120 -9.87 -0.95 16.22
C MET A 120 -11.04 -1.61 16.96
N ARG A 121 -12.02 -0.82 17.41
CA ARG A 121 -13.20 -1.35 18.11
C ARG A 121 -13.97 -2.31 17.19
N GLY A 122 -14.22 -3.52 17.66
CA GLY A 122 -14.89 -4.57 16.90
C GLY A 122 -13.97 -5.38 15.97
N LEU A 123 -12.72 -4.96 15.76
CA LEU A 123 -11.72 -5.70 14.97
C LEU A 123 -10.64 -6.31 15.86
N ALA A 124 -10.29 -5.67 16.96
CA ALA A 124 -9.33 -6.17 17.93
C ALA A 124 -10.03 -6.59 19.23
N ALA A 125 -9.60 -7.69 19.81
CA ALA A 125 -10.07 -8.21 21.08
C ALA A 125 -8.88 -8.61 21.95
N TRP A 126 -9.14 -8.78 23.26
CA TRP A 126 -8.12 -9.32 24.16
C TRP A 126 -7.73 -10.73 23.73
N GLY A 127 -6.44 -10.99 23.59
CA GLY A 127 -5.90 -12.29 23.27
C GLY A 127 -4.78 -12.70 24.22
N ARG A 128 -4.51 -13.99 24.29
CA ARG A 128 -3.34 -14.54 24.97
C ARG A 128 -2.37 -15.09 23.96
N SER A 129 -1.09 -14.75 24.09
CA SER A 129 0.01 -15.40 23.38
C SER A 129 1.02 -15.94 24.37
N ALA A 130 2.01 -16.66 23.88
CA ALA A 130 3.14 -17.12 24.70
C ALA A 130 3.91 -15.98 25.38
N LYS A 131 3.76 -14.74 24.89
CA LYS A 131 4.40 -13.53 25.43
C LYS A 131 3.52 -12.77 26.42
N GLY A 132 2.28 -13.19 26.67
CA GLY A 132 1.37 -12.54 27.59
C GLY A 132 0.00 -12.16 27.00
N LEU A 133 -0.68 -11.22 27.65
CA LEU A 133 -1.98 -10.67 27.25
C LEU A 133 -1.77 -9.44 26.34
N TYR A 134 -2.48 -9.40 25.25
CA TYR A 134 -2.48 -8.30 24.28
C TYR A 134 -3.88 -7.79 24.00
#